data_de36964bdf4a855776f922b1797560c2
#
_entry.id   de36964bdf4a855776f922b1797560c2
#
_cell.length_a   1.000
_cell.length_b   1.000
_cell.length_c   1.000
_cell.angle_alpha   90.00
_cell.angle_beta   90.00
_cell.angle_gamma   90.00
#
_symmetry.space_group_name_H-M   'P 1'
#
loop_
_entity.id
_entity.type
_entity.pdbx_description
1 polymer ?
#
loop_
_entity_poly.entity_id
_entity_poly.type
_entity_poly.pdbx_seq_one_letter_code
_entity_poly.pdbx_strand_id
1 'polypeptide(L)'
;MQSLSSQRFETFWDQLEPSNTEKRLAIMGSEQPLNFGSLRHKHLCHFISNTKDSLREAKNLGFVISTILKHYYDIIILELTKSKETNLGLLALAEEHLSDGGKMIINGDNQVGVKSF
;
A
#
# COMPACT_ATOMS: atom_id res chain seq x y z
N MET A 1 -12.97 14.02 -6.37
CA MET A 1 -13.54 12.72 -6.76
C MET A 1 -12.49 11.62 -6.61
N GLN A 2 -12.83 10.55 -5.95
CA GLN A 2 -11.90 9.43 -5.79
C GLN A 2 -11.78 8.66 -7.10
N SER A 3 -10.59 8.11 -7.35
CA SER A 3 -10.38 7.24 -8.48
C SER A 3 -11.09 5.90 -8.26
N LEU A 4 -11.35 5.17 -9.34
CA LEU A 4 -11.90 3.81 -9.28
C LEU A 4 -11.01 2.89 -8.43
N SER A 5 -9.70 3.06 -8.56
CA SER A 5 -8.71 2.31 -7.81
C SER A 5 -8.87 2.55 -6.30
N SER A 6 -9.04 3.80 -5.91
CA SER A 6 -9.24 4.18 -4.52
C SER A 6 -10.52 3.60 -3.94
N GLN A 7 -11.62 3.64 -4.70
CA GLN A 7 -12.91 3.07 -4.27
C GLN A 7 -12.84 1.57 -4.09
N ARG A 8 -12.21 0.86 -5.02
CA ARG A 8 -12.00 -0.58 -4.91
C ARG A 8 -11.17 -0.93 -3.69
N PHE A 9 -10.16 -0.12 -3.44
CA PHE A 9 -9.27 -0.28 -2.31
C PHE A 9 -10.01 -0.16 -0.99
N GLU A 10 -10.86 0.85 -0.85
CA GLU A 10 -11.69 1.02 0.36
C GLU A 10 -12.54 -0.21 0.64
N THR A 11 -13.15 -0.77 -0.39
CA THR A 11 -13.98 -1.97 -0.26
C THR A 11 -13.15 -3.14 0.28
N PHE A 12 -11.98 -3.37 -0.28
CA PHE A 12 -11.07 -4.41 0.21
C PHE A 12 -10.62 -4.15 1.63
N TRP A 13 -10.30 -2.90 1.93
CA TRP A 13 -9.84 -2.50 3.25
C TRP A 13 -10.88 -2.79 4.33
N ASP A 14 -12.12 -2.40 4.07
CA ASP A 14 -13.22 -2.63 5.01
C ASP A 14 -13.45 -4.12 5.25
N GLN A 15 -13.19 -4.96 4.27
CA GLN A 15 -13.31 -6.42 4.40
C GLN A 15 -12.14 -7.05 5.15
N LEU A 16 -10.95 -6.47 5.03
CA LEU A 16 -9.72 -7.07 5.57
C LEU A 16 -9.39 -6.59 6.97
N GLU A 17 -9.85 -5.41 7.34
CA GLU A 17 -9.55 -4.84 8.65
C GLU A 17 -10.51 -5.36 9.71
N PRO A 18 -10.04 -6.20 10.65
CA PRO A 18 -10.84 -6.51 11.83
C PRO A 18 -10.98 -5.25 12.68
N SER A 19 -12.16 -4.98 13.15
CA SER A 19 -12.55 -3.71 13.73
C SER A 19 -11.71 -3.21 14.91
N ASN A 20 -10.89 -4.03 15.53
CA ASN A 20 -10.19 -3.68 16.76
C ASN A 20 -8.69 -4.00 16.78
N THR A 21 -8.11 -4.40 15.66
CA THR A 21 -6.69 -4.77 15.62
C THR A 21 -5.90 -3.77 14.83
N GLU A 22 -4.93 -3.12 15.47
CA GLU A 22 -4.00 -2.26 14.76
C GLU A 22 -3.09 -3.11 13.90
N LYS A 23 -3.00 -2.75 12.62
CA LYS A 23 -2.14 -3.45 11.67
C LYS A 23 -1.17 -2.49 11.04
N ARG A 24 0.06 -2.96 10.87
CA ARG A 24 1.08 -2.19 10.17
C ARG A 24 0.96 -2.40 8.68
N LEU A 25 0.90 -1.29 7.95
CA LEU A 25 0.69 -1.30 6.51
C LEU A 25 1.82 -0.62 5.77
N ALA A 26 2.02 -1.01 4.51
CA ALA A 26 2.87 -0.28 3.59
C ALA A 26 2.19 -0.16 2.24
N ILE A 27 2.40 0.96 1.57
CA ILE A 27 1.98 1.20 0.19
C ILE A 27 3.23 1.34 -0.66
N MET A 28 3.32 0.55 -1.73
CA MET A 28 4.46 0.53 -2.63
C MET A 28 4.00 0.65 -4.08
N GLY A 29 4.86 1.20 -4.91
CA GLY A 29 4.64 1.26 -6.36
C GLY A 29 3.76 2.41 -6.81
N SER A 30 3.16 3.16 -5.90
CA SER A 30 2.32 4.30 -6.24
C SER A 30 3.08 5.60 -6.11
N GLU A 31 2.83 6.52 -7.03
CA GLU A 31 3.26 7.90 -6.95
C GLU A 31 2.07 8.83 -6.66
N GLN A 32 0.92 8.27 -6.33
CA GLN A 32 -0.34 8.97 -6.14
C GLN A 32 -0.89 8.74 -4.74
N PRO A 33 -0.30 9.36 -3.70
CA PRO A 33 -0.79 9.13 -2.33
C PRO A 33 -2.24 9.54 -2.13
N LEU A 34 -2.75 10.45 -2.93
CA LEU A 34 -4.13 10.89 -2.85
C LEU A 34 -5.12 9.74 -3.12
N ASN A 35 -4.73 8.75 -3.91
CA ASN A 35 -5.57 7.58 -4.17
C ASN A 35 -5.87 6.76 -2.90
N PHE A 36 -5.08 6.96 -1.85
CA PHE A 36 -5.22 6.26 -0.58
C PHE A 36 -5.59 7.21 0.56
N GLY A 37 -6.01 8.43 0.20
CA GLY A 37 -6.27 9.49 1.18
C GLY A 37 -7.42 9.18 2.13
N SER A 38 -8.32 8.26 1.76
CA SER A 38 -9.45 7.88 2.58
C SER A 38 -9.16 6.72 3.55
N LEU A 39 -7.95 6.18 3.55
CA LEU A 39 -7.58 5.15 4.52
C LEU A 39 -7.71 5.67 5.94
N ARG A 40 -8.31 4.86 6.82
CA ARG A 40 -8.61 5.28 8.19
C ARG A 40 -7.40 5.40 9.08
N HIS A 41 -6.45 4.51 8.96
CA HIS A 41 -5.29 4.42 9.86
C HIS A 41 -4.01 4.83 9.17
N LYS A 42 -3.99 6.01 8.58
CA LYS A 42 -2.82 6.51 7.85
C LYS A 42 -1.56 6.56 8.72
N HIS A 43 -1.72 6.80 10.01
CA HIS A 43 -0.59 6.84 10.94
C HIS A 43 0.09 5.47 11.15
N LEU A 44 -0.59 4.40 10.77
CA LEU A 44 -0.04 3.03 10.78
C LEU A 44 0.45 2.59 9.41
N CYS A 45 0.33 3.47 8.43
CA CYS A 45 0.64 3.15 7.04
C CYS A 45 1.88 3.89 6.58
N HIS A 46 2.86 3.13 6.10
CA HIS A 46 4.08 3.68 5.52
C HIS A 46 3.90 3.83 4.02
N PHE A 47 4.07 5.03 3.52
CA PHE A 47 4.06 5.31 2.08
C PHE A 47 5.50 5.26 1.58
N ILE A 48 5.79 4.30 0.71
CA ILE A 48 7.14 4.03 0.23
C ILE A 48 7.28 4.56 -1.19
N SER A 49 8.16 5.52 -1.38
CA SER A 49 8.43 6.12 -2.69
C SER A 49 9.83 6.68 -2.75
N ASN A 50 10.35 6.82 -3.97
CA ASN A 50 11.62 7.51 -4.23
C ASN A 50 11.41 8.94 -4.73
N THR A 51 10.17 9.36 -4.89
CA THR A 51 9.81 10.67 -5.42
C THR A 51 9.54 11.64 -4.30
N LYS A 52 10.28 12.74 -4.24
CA LYS A 52 10.16 13.75 -3.18
C LYS A 52 8.75 14.34 -3.10
N ASP A 53 8.16 14.63 -4.25
CA ASP A 53 6.83 15.24 -4.29
C ASP A 53 5.77 14.29 -3.76
N SER A 54 5.84 13.02 -4.10
CA SER A 54 4.91 12.01 -3.61
C SER A 54 5.06 11.82 -2.10
N LEU A 55 6.28 11.79 -1.59
CA LEU A 55 6.53 11.69 -0.15
C LEU A 55 5.99 12.90 0.62
N ARG A 56 6.20 14.10 0.07
CA ARG A 56 5.67 15.31 0.69
C ARG A 56 4.15 15.30 0.77
N GLU A 57 3.51 14.93 -0.33
CA GLU A 57 2.06 14.84 -0.40
C GLU A 57 1.53 13.79 0.57
N ALA A 58 2.18 12.63 0.62
CA ALA A 58 1.80 11.55 1.54
C ALA A 58 1.92 12.01 3.00
N LYS A 59 3.00 12.69 3.33
CA LYS A 59 3.19 13.23 4.68
C LYS A 59 2.08 14.22 5.04
N ASN A 60 1.70 15.08 4.11
CA ASN A 60 0.61 16.05 4.33
C ASN A 60 -0.74 15.36 4.53
N LEU A 61 -0.91 14.17 3.95
CA LEU A 61 -2.13 13.38 4.10
C LEU A 61 -2.15 12.55 5.38
N GLY A 62 -1.06 12.52 6.13
CA GLY A 62 -1.00 11.81 7.41
C GLY A 62 -0.28 10.46 7.37
N PHE A 63 0.30 10.09 6.24
CA PHE A 63 1.10 8.86 6.13
C PHE A 63 2.47 9.03 6.77
N VAL A 64 3.02 7.95 7.27
CA VAL A 64 4.43 7.85 7.59
C VAL A 64 5.19 7.60 6.29
N ILE A 65 6.20 8.39 6.00
CA ILE A 65 6.91 8.29 4.73
C ILE A 65 8.27 7.62 4.88
N SER A 66 8.67 6.87 3.84
CA SER A 66 9.98 6.25 3.77
C SER A 66 10.37 6.00 2.33
N THR A 67 11.67 5.90 2.06
CA THR A 67 12.17 5.51 0.75
C THR A 67 12.37 4.00 0.64
N ILE A 68 12.37 3.29 1.75
CA ILE A 68 12.59 1.84 1.78
C ILE A 68 11.66 1.19 2.80
N LEU A 69 11.41 -0.11 2.63
CA LEU A 69 10.75 -0.92 3.64
C LEU A 69 11.74 -1.20 4.78
N LYS A 70 11.36 -0.88 6.01
CA LYS A 70 12.23 -1.02 7.18
C LYS A 70 11.73 -2.05 8.18
N HIS A 71 10.48 -2.46 8.05
CA HIS A 71 9.80 -3.29 9.04
C HIS A 71 9.15 -4.49 8.39
N TYR A 72 8.53 -5.32 9.20
CA TYR A 72 7.57 -6.31 8.73
C TYR A 72 6.18 -5.70 8.80
N TYR A 73 5.35 -6.01 7.81
CA TYR A 73 4.02 -5.44 7.67
C TYR A 73 2.96 -6.53 7.63
N ASP A 74 1.82 -6.24 8.23
CA ASP A 74 0.68 -7.16 8.19
C ASP A 74 -0.03 -7.10 6.85
N ILE A 75 -0.01 -5.93 6.22
CA ILE A 75 -0.62 -5.72 4.91
C ILE A 75 0.32 -4.85 4.08
N ILE A 76 0.63 -5.30 2.88
CA ILE A 76 1.36 -4.50 1.90
C ILE A 76 0.47 -4.30 0.69
N ILE A 77 0.28 -3.03 0.33
CA ILE A 77 -0.47 -2.64 -0.85
C ILE A 77 0.54 -2.36 -1.95
N LEU A 78 0.44 -3.13 -3.02
CA LEU A 78 1.33 -2.96 -4.16
C LEU A 78 0.54 -2.47 -5.35
N GLU A 79 0.81 -1.26 -5.79
CA GLU A 79 0.24 -0.74 -7.03
C GLU A 79 1.19 -1.09 -8.18
N LEU A 80 0.67 -1.84 -9.15
CA LEU A 80 1.49 -2.28 -10.27
C LEU A 80 1.80 -1.11 -11.19
N THR A 81 3.05 -1.07 -11.64
CA THR A 81 3.53 -0.10 -12.62
C THR A 81 3.42 -0.69 -14.03
N LYS A 82 3.79 0.08 -15.03
CA LYS A 82 3.84 -0.39 -16.42
C LYS A 82 5.06 -1.28 -16.70
N SER A 83 6.02 -1.30 -15.82
CA SER A 83 7.26 -2.06 -15.99
C SER A 83 7.17 -3.42 -15.30
N LYS A 84 7.22 -4.50 -16.05
CA LYS A 84 7.23 -5.85 -15.50
C LYS A 84 8.41 -6.09 -14.58
N GLU A 85 9.59 -5.59 -14.95
CA GLU A 85 10.79 -5.76 -14.13
C GLU A 85 10.65 -5.05 -12.80
N THR A 86 10.14 -3.81 -12.82
CA THR A 86 9.89 -3.07 -11.59
C THR A 86 8.90 -3.81 -10.71
N ASN A 87 7.82 -4.32 -11.29
CA ASN A 87 6.79 -5.05 -10.54
C ASN A 87 7.36 -6.30 -9.88
N LEU A 88 8.20 -7.06 -10.58
CA LEU A 88 8.83 -8.25 -10.01
C LEU A 88 9.73 -7.90 -8.83
N GLY A 89 10.50 -6.82 -8.95
CA GLY A 89 11.34 -6.33 -7.86
C GLY A 89 10.52 -5.89 -6.65
N LEU A 90 9.43 -5.18 -6.88
CA LEU A 90 8.53 -4.74 -5.81
C LEU A 90 7.87 -5.93 -5.12
N LEU A 91 7.42 -6.92 -5.89
CA LEU A 91 6.84 -8.14 -5.34
C LEU A 91 7.82 -8.89 -4.44
N ALA A 92 9.07 -9.04 -4.89
CA ALA A 92 10.10 -9.71 -4.10
C ALA A 92 10.36 -8.97 -2.79
N LEU A 93 10.49 -7.65 -2.84
CA LEU A 93 10.68 -6.83 -1.64
C LEU A 93 9.49 -6.94 -0.69
N ALA A 94 8.28 -6.90 -1.24
CA ALA A 94 7.08 -7.02 -0.44
C ALA A 94 7.01 -8.36 0.29
N GLU A 95 7.31 -9.46 -0.40
CA GLU A 95 7.32 -10.79 0.21
C GLU A 95 8.30 -10.89 1.37
N GLU A 96 9.48 -10.28 1.23
CA GLU A 96 10.50 -10.28 2.27
C GLU A 96 10.07 -9.52 3.53
N HIS A 97 9.13 -8.59 3.39
CA HIS A 97 8.70 -7.72 4.48
C HIS A 97 7.29 -8.01 4.99
N LEU A 98 6.67 -9.09 4.54
CA LEU A 98 5.39 -9.51 5.12
C LEU A 98 5.61 -10.30 6.40
N SER A 99 4.83 -9.98 7.42
CA SER A 99 4.79 -10.78 8.64
C SER A 99 4.07 -12.11 8.38
N ASP A 100 4.23 -13.06 9.29
CA ASP A 100 3.56 -14.36 9.19
C ASP A 100 2.05 -14.16 9.12
N GLY A 101 1.43 -14.76 8.11
CA GLY A 101 0.00 -14.57 7.87
C GLY A 101 -0.36 -13.21 7.26
N GLY A 102 0.64 -12.44 6.86
CA GLY A 102 0.43 -11.16 6.21
C GLY A 102 -0.22 -11.29 4.85
N LYS A 103 -0.80 -10.19 4.37
CA LYS A 103 -1.51 -10.17 3.10
C LYS A 103 -0.93 -9.10 2.20
N MET A 104 -0.86 -9.41 0.91
CA MET A 104 -0.49 -8.45 -0.11
C MET A 104 -1.71 -8.14 -0.96
N ILE A 105 -2.05 -6.85 -1.05
CA ILE A 105 -3.11 -6.37 -1.94
C ILE A 105 -2.44 -5.85 -3.19
N ILE A 106 -2.71 -6.49 -4.31
CA ILE A 106 -2.13 -6.11 -5.61
C ILE A 106 -3.18 -5.35 -6.39
N ASN A 107 -2.88 -4.11 -6.73
CA ASN A 107 -3.77 -3.23 -7.46
C ASN A 107 -3.17 -2.92 -8.83
N GLY A 108 -3.84 -3.39 -9.89
CA GLY A 108 -3.49 -3.05 -11.26
C GLY A 108 -4.53 -2.14 -11.89
N ASP A 109 -4.41 -1.89 -13.19
CA ASP A 109 -5.26 -0.92 -13.89
C ASP A 109 -6.76 -1.16 -13.69
N ASN A 110 -7.20 -2.40 -13.77
CA ASN A 110 -8.62 -2.75 -13.69
C ASN A 110 -8.94 -3.82 -12.65
N GLN A 111 -7.96 -4.18 -11.83
CA GLN A 111 -8.11 -5.31 -10.92
C GLN A 111 -7.50 -5.02 -9.56
N VAL A 112 -8.16 -5.51 -8.54
CA VAL A 112 -7.59 -5.60 -7.20
C VAL A 112 -7.63 -7.05 -6.79
N GLY A 113 -6.49 -7.59 -6.38
CA GLY A 113 -6.37 -8.94 -5.88
C GLY A 113 -5.77 -8.97 -4.49
N VAL A 114 -6.01 -10.05 -3.77
CA VAL A 114 -5.41 -10.28 -2.46
C VAL A 114 -4.67 -11.59 -2.48
N LYS A 115 -3.42 -11.56 -2.00
CA LYS A 115 -2.60 -12.75 -1.86
C LYS A 115 -2.22 -12.90 -0.39
N SER A 116 -2.47 -14.08 0.15
CA SER A 116 -2.11 -14.42 1.53
C SER A 116 -0.82 -15.22 1.56
N PHE A 117 -0.01 -14.99 2.56
CA PHE A 117 1.27 -15.65 2.75
C PHE A 117 1.36 -16.34 4.10
#